data_f125cc885010da9a77d05b0e7647ed29
#
_entry.id   f125cc885010da9a77d05b0e7647ed29
#
_cell.length_a   1.000
_cell.length_b   1.000
_cell.length_c   1.000
_cell.angle_alpha   90.00
_cell.angle_beta   90.00
_cell.angle_gamma   90.00
#
_symmetry.space_group_name_H-M   'P 1'
#
loop_
_entity.id
_entity.type
_entity.pdbx_description
1 polymer ?
#
loop_
_entity_poly.entity_id
_entity_poly.type
_entity_poly.pdbx_seq_one_letter_code
_entity_poly.pdbx_strand_id
1 'polypeptide(L)'
;MKFIIALLFVLTTFAQQKTVYVAYIDGEIDLGLAPYISRVISEAEQNNADAIVFKINTFGGRVDAATQIKDAIMSSKVLTIAFVNNRAISAGALIALSCTKIVMVPGSSIGAATVVDQTGQKVGEKYQSYMRSEMRSTAERNGRRTDIAEGMVDERVVIPGLVDSTKLITLTSEEAYKYKMADTVITNFKDVLSAFNLKNAEEVSITSNWAEDVVRFLNNPIISSILIMIGFFGLMAEIKTPGWGVAGTTGLIALTLFFGSSYVLQLASILEILLFLIGLGLLVTEIFIIPGFGIAGIAGIVLIFASIFLSLLGSKPFIDMEMVSIAIIQLSGAMLFALLGMFVLVKYIPKSSIFNRLVLSQSEKSEQGFVSYPSKKDLIGKTGIAFTTLRPGGTAEIDGRRVDVVADSE
;
A
#
# COMPACT_ATOMS: atom_id res chain seq x y z
N MET A 1 -1.59 55.49 63.77
CA MET A 1 -0.51 54.61 63.32
C MET A 1 -1.10 53.66 62.25
N LYS A 2 -0.95 54.00 60.98
CA LYS A 2 -1.49 53.20 59.85
C LYS A 2 -0.38 52.25 59.40
N PHE A 3 -0.56 50.96 59.57
CA PHE A 3 0.32 49.92 59.00
C PHE A 3 -0.05 49.72 57.54
N ILE A 4 0.85 50.10 56.63
CA ILE A 4 0.78 49.78 55.20
C ILE A 4 1.49 48.41 55.03
N ILE A 5 0.72 47.37 54.84
CA ILE A 5 1.24 46.07 54.42
C ILE A 5 1.46 46.12 52.91
N ALA A 6 2.71 46.25 52.47
CA ALA A 6 3.11 46.13 51.09
C ALA A 6 3.14 44.62 50.72
N LEU A 7 2.12 44.17 49.99
CA LEU A 7 2.06 42.83 49.43
C LEU A 7 3.02 42.77 48.21
N LEU A 8 4.24 42.27 48.41
CA LEU A 8 5.15 41.97 47.32
C LEU A 8 4.62 40.76 46.54
N PHE A 9 3.91 41.04 45.42
CA PHE A 9 3.61 40.02 44.46
C PHE A 9 4.92 39.64 43.71
N VAL A 10 5.58 38.60 44.15
CA VAL A 10 6.68 37.95 43.40
C VAL A 10 6.01 37.25 42.19
N LEU A 11 5.96 37.92 41.06
CA LEU A 11 5.67 37.32 39.77
C LEU A 11 6.84 36.38 39.43
N THR A 12 6.77 35.15 39.89
CA THR A 12 7.60 34.06 39.34
C THR A 12 7.11 33.84 37.93
N THR A 13 7.74 34.49 36.96
CA THR A 13 7.66 34.08 35.55
C THR A 13 8.22 32.65 35.50
N PHE A 14 7.34 31.67 35.55
CA PHE A 14 7.71 30.33 35.09
C PHE A 14 8.14 30.50 33.66
N ALA A 15 9.43 30.48 33.39
CA ALA A 15 9.92 30.35 32.04
C ALA A 15 9.32 29.04 31.50
N GLN A 16 8.36 29.14 30.60
CA GLN A 16 7.76 27.95 29.98
C GLN A 16 8.90 27.15 29.36
N GLN A 17 9.05 25.91 29.83
CA GLN A 17 10.05 25.02 29.28
C GLN A 17 9.81 24.85 27.80
N LYS A 18 10.81 25.17 26.99
CA LYS A 18 10.74 24.99 25.55
C LYS A 18 10.62 23.53 25.21
N THR A 19 9.85 23.21 24.17
CA THR A 19 9.62 21.84 23.70
C THR A 19 10.04 21.70 22.25
N VAL A 20 10.82 20.66 21.97
CA VAL A 20 11.31 20.33 20.63
C VAL A 20 10.87 18.93 20.26
N TYR A 21 10.11 18.84 19.17
CA TYR A 21 9.71 17.56 18.58
C TYR A 21 10.84 17.03 17.69
N VAL A 22 11.16 15.76 17.84
CA VAL A 22 12.21 15.10 17.03
C VAL A 22 11.57 13.97 16.23
N ALA A 23 11.69 14.06 14.92
CA ALA A 23 11.20 13.05 13.99
C ALA A 23 12.33 12.50 13.12
N TYR A 24 12.16 11.28 12.59
CA TYR A 24 13.19 10.58 11.84
C TYR A 24 12.74 10.38 10.38
N ILE A 25 13.64 10.72 9.46
CA ILE A 25 13.50 10.51 8.02
C ILE A 25 14.67 9.63 7.59
N ASP A 26 14.56 8.34 7.90
CA ASP A 26 15.58 7.35 7.64
C ASP A 26 15.15 6.36 6.55
N GLY A 27 16.09 5.95 5.71
CA GLY A 27 15.86 4.96 4.65
C GLY A 27 15.17 5.56 3.42
N GLU A 28 14.30 4.81 2.78
CA GLU A 28 13.61 5.20 1.56
C GLU A 28 12.44 6.15 1.84
N ILE A 29 12.33 7.20 1.01
CA ILE A 29 11.19 8.12 1.03
C ILE A 29 10.03 7.50 0.27
N ASP A 30 9.08 6.94 0.98
CA ASP A 30 7.87 6.33 0.46
C ASP A 30 6.59 7.08 0.89
N LEU A 31 5.45 6.70 0.32
CA LEU A 31 4.18 7.36 0.61
C LEU A 31 3.72 7.19 2.07
N GLY A 32 4.14 6.13 2.75
CA GLY A 32 3.79 5.91 4.16
C GLY A 32 4.51 6.87 5.11
N LEU A 33 5.60 7.51 4.67
CA LEU A 33 6.32 8.50 5.45
C LEU A 33 5.55 9.85 5.54
N ALA A 34 4.79 10.22 4.49
CA ALA A 34 4.09 11.51 4.44
C ALA A 34 3.01 11.67 5.54
N PRO A 35 2.13 10.71 5.82
CA PRO A 35 1.19 10.77 6.94
C PRO A 35 1.88 10.90 8.30
N TYR A 36 2.98 10.17 8.52
CA TYR A 36 3.76 10.27 9.75
C TYR A 36 4.31 11.69 9.96
N ILE A 37 4.95 12.28 8.94
CA ILE A 37 5.49 13.66 9.03
C ILE A 37 4.35 14.68 9.23
N SER A 38 3.22 14.52 8.55
CA SER A 38 2.05 15.38 8.73
C SER A 38 1.50 15.31 10.15
N ARG A 39 1.47 14.11 10.75
CA ARG A 39 1.07 13.91 12.15
C ARG A 39 2.06 14.59 13.11
N VAL A 40 3.36 14.41 12.91
CA VAL A 40 4.39 15.07 13.74
C VAL A 40 4.21 16.59 13.74
N ILE A 41 3.98 17.19 12.56
CA ILE A 41 3.75 18.64 12.43
C ILE A 41 2.47 19.04 13.17
N SER A 42 1.38 18.31 12.95
CA SER A 42 0.10 18.59 13.60
C SER A 42 0.17 18.50 15.13
N GLU A 43 0.83 17.45 15.67
CA GLU A 43 1.04 17.29 17.10
C GLU A 43 1.91 18.39 17.68
N ALA A 44 2.99 18.79 16.99
CA ALA A 44 3.85 19.88 17.40
C ALA A 44 3.11 21.22 17.43
N GLU A 45 2.26 21.52 16.42
CA GLU A 45 1.44 22.71 16.39
C GLU A 45 0.38 22.74 17.49
N GLN A 46 -0.32 21.62 17.70
CA GLN A 46 -1.36 21.50 18.75
C GLN A 46 -0.78 21.68 20.15
N ASN A 47 0.46 21.23 20.38
CA ASN A 47 1.15 21.35 21.66
C ASN A 47 2.03 22.61 21.77
N ASN A 48 1.94 23.55 20.80
CA ASN A 48 2.73 24.78 20.77
C ASN A 48 4.23 24.54 20.94
N ALA A 49 4.77 23.54 20.24
CA ALA A 49 6.19 23.25 20.26
C ALA A 49 7.01 24.43 19.70
N ASP A 50 8.21 24.66 20.25
CA ASP A 50 9.12 25.72 19.82
C ASP A 50 9.82 25.37 18.49
N ALA A 51 10.08 24.08 18.24
CA ALA A 51 10.66 23.62 16.99
C ALA A 51 10.35 22.15 16.71
N ILE A 52 10.49 21.77 15.44
CA ILE A 52 10.53 20.38 14.99
C ILE A 52 11.88 20.13 14.34
N VAL A 53 12.59 19.10 14.80
CA VAL A 53 13.84 18.66 14.16
C VAL A 53 13.62 17.37 13.42
N PHE A 54 13.82 17.40 12.11
CA PHE A 54 13.82 16.22 11.25
C PHE A 54 15.26 15.70 11.13
N LYS A 55 15.54 14.55 11.74
CA LYS A 55 16.82 13.84 11.57
C LYS A 55 16.77 13.09 10.24
N ILE A 56 17.60 13.52 9.29
CA ILE A 56 17.57 13.05 7.91
C ILE A 56 18.79 12.19 7.60
N ASN A 57 18.54 10.96 7.12
CA ASN A 57 19.55 10.05 6.59
C ASN A 57 18.92 9.18 5.49
N THR A 58 18.94 9.65 4.25
CA THR A 58 18.26 9.00 3.14
C THR A 58 19.03 9.13 1.82
N PHE A 59 18.94 8.09 1.00
CA PHE A 59 19.36 8.14 -0.40
C PHE A 59 18.26 8.70 -1.33
N GLY A 60 17.07 8.99 -0.81
CA GLY A 60 15.93 9.47 -1.57
C GLY A 60 14.80 8.46 -1.65
N GLY A 61 13.99 8.56 -2.69
CA GLY A 61 12.83 7.72 -2.93
C GLY A 61 11.82 8.40 -3.85
N ARG A 62 10.55 8.20 -3.62
CA ARG A 62 9.46 8.67 -4.49
C ARG A 62 9.31 10.19 -4.47
N VAL A 63 9.22 10.77 -5.67
CA VAL A 63 9.03 12.23 -5.85
C VAL A 63 7.69 12.69 -5.27
N ASP A 64 6.61 11.94 -5.46
CA ASP A 64 5.29 12.26 -4.94
C ASP A 64 5.23 12.26 -3.41
N ALA A 65 5.89 11.31 -2.75
CA ALA A 65 6.03 11.29 -1.30
C ALA A 65 6.84 12.51 -0.81
N ALA A 66 7.96 12.78 -1.47
CA ALA A 66 8.80 13.95 -1.14
C ALA A 66 8.05 15.28 -1.28
N THR A 67 7.22 15.42 -2.34
CA THR A 67 6.40 16.62 -2.55
C THR A 67 5.36 16.78 -1.44
N GLN A 68 4.66 15.70 -1.05
CA GLN A 68 3.72 15.74 0.08
C GLN A 68 4.39 16.14 1.39
N ILE A 69 5.57 15.57 1.68
CA ILE A 69 6.35 15.89 2.88
C ILE A 69 6.83 17.34 2.83
N LYS A 70 7.36 17.81 1.68
CA LYS A 70 7.75 19.20 1.47
C LYS A 70 6.58 20.15 1.73
N ASP A 71 5.40 19.88 1.16
CA ASP A 71 4.22 20.73 1.32
C ASP A 71 3.77 20.78 2.80
N ALA A 72 3.79 19.66 3.50
CA ALA A 72 3.50 19.61 4.93
C ALA A 72 4.50 20.45 5.76
N ILE A 73 5.81 20.27 5.52
CA ILE A 73 6.85 21.02 6.24
C ILE A 73 6.75 22.52 5.95
N MET A 74 6.53 22.91 4.68
CA MET A 74 6.43 24.31 4.28
C MET A 74 5.15 25.00 4.77
N SER A 75 4.10 24.25 5.12
CA SER A 75 2.88 24.76 5.73
C SER A 75 2.97 24.89 7.26
N SER A 76 3.98 24.29 7.89
CA SER A 76 4.17 24.32 9.33
C SER A 76 4.35 25.74 9.87
N LYS A 77 3.65 26.01 11.00
CA LYS A 77 3.78 27.26 11.76
C LYS A 77 4.91 27.20 12.79
N VAL A 78 5.42 25.99 13.06
CA VAL A 78 6.50 25.75 14.00
C VAL A 78 7.85 25.82 13.27
N LEU A 79 8.89 26.31 13.93
CA LEU A 79 10.25 26.32 13.37
C LEU A 79 10.67 24.90 12.98
N THR A 80 10.98 24.67 11.70
CA THR A 80 11.44 23.39 11.19
C THR A 80 12.95 23.39 10.97
N ILE A 81 13.63 22.36 11.44
CA ILE A 81 15.10 22.19 11.35
C ILE A 81 15.41 20.84 10.73
N ALA A 82 16.06 20.82 9.57
CA ALA A 82 16.66 19.62 9.01
C ALA A 82 18.01 19.37 9.66
N PHE A 83 18.17 18.23 10.31
CA PHE A 83 19.44 17.76 10.82
C PHE A 83 19.95 16.61 9.95
N VAL A 84 20.83 16.93 9.02
CA VAL A 84 21.40 15.96 8.06
C VAL A 84 22.54 15.24 8.73
N ASN A 85 22.28 14.03 9.23
CA ASN A 85 23.27 13.25 9.98
C ASN A 85 24.34 12.65 9.06
N ASN A 86 23.92 11.92 8.00
CA ASN A 86 24.84 11.34 7.02
C ASN A 86 24.58 11.88 5.62
N ARG A 87 23.34 11.88 5.18
CA ARG A 87 23.00 12.29 3.81
C ARG A 87 21.55 12.71 3.67
N ALA A 88 21.33 13.66 2.78
CA ALA A 88 20.03 14.07 2.27
C ALA A 88 20.11 14.08 0.72
N ILE A 89 19.97 12.89 0.11
CA ILE A 89 20.14 12.71 -1.32
C ILE A 89 18.78 12.64 -2.02
N SER A 90 18.69 13.15 -3.26
CA SER A 90 17.50 13.09 -4.09
C SER A 90 16.25 13.70 -3.39
N ALA A 91 15.20 12.95 -3.19
CA ALA A 91 14.01 13.35 -2.42
C ALA A 91 14.38 13.94 -1.04
N GLY A 92 15.43 13.42 -0.41
CA GLY A 92 15.93 13.93 0.87
C GLY A 92 16.46 15.37 0.79
N ALA A 93 17.05 15.77 -0.34
CA ALA A 93 17.50 17.14 -0.56
C ALA A 93 16.31 18.12 -0.64
N LEU A 94 15.23 17.76 -1.35
CA LEU A 94 14.02 18.56 -1.42
C LEU A 94 13.39 18.73 -0.03
N ILE A 95 13.31 17.65 0.75
CA ILE A 95 12.79 17.67 2.12
C ILE A 95 13.68 18.53 3.03
N ALA A 96 15.00 18.41 2.95
CA ALA A 96 15.90 19.25 3.73
C ALA A 96 15.73 20.73 3.38
N LEU A 97 15.66 21.08 2.07
CA LEU A 97 15.42 22.42 1.59
C LEU A 97 14.07 23.03 2.03
N SER A 98 13.06 22.19 2.29
CA SER A 98 11.76 22.63 2.76
C SER A 98 11.78 23.11 4.21
N CYS A 99 12.76 22.70 5.01
CA CYS A 99 12.91 23.15 6.37
C CYS A 99 13.46 24.57 6.45
N THR A 100 13.00 25.33 7.43
CA THR A 100 13.43 26.71 7.68
C THR A 100 14.94 26.80 7.93
N LYS A 101 15.49 25.81 8.68
CA LYS A 101 16.91 25.70 9.00
C LYS A 101 17.48 24.35 8.55
N ILE A 102 18.72 24.36 8.09
CA ILE A 102 19.47 23.16 7.73
C ILE A 102 20.77 23.11 8.53
N VAL A 103 20.94 22.05 9.29
CA VAL A 103 22.15 21.72 10.03
C VAL A 103 22.75 20.46 9.44
N MET A 104 24.03 20.47 9.16
CA MET A 104 24.72 19.30 8.63
C MET A 104 25.80 18.82 9.61
N VAL A 105 25.99 17.52 9.68
CA VAL A 105 27.10 16.92 10.41
C VAL A 105 28.35 16.90 9.53
N PRO A 106 29.55 17.11 10.05
CA PRO A 106 30.80 16.96 9.28
C PRO A 106 30.83 15.61 8.56
N GLY A 107 31.13 15.63 7.25
CA GLY A 107 31.13 14.44 6.40
C GLY A 107 29.77 14.04 5.83
N SER A 108 28.70 14.76 6.16
CA SER A 108 27.39 14.56 5.50
C SER A 108 27.32 15.23 4.13
N SER A 109 26.33 14.85 3.33
CA SER A 109 26.12 15.36 1.98
C SER A 109 24.65 15.65 1.68
N ILE A 110 24.42 16.61 0.74
CA ILE A 110 23.09 17.01 0.28
C ILE A 110 23.12 17.29 -1.22
N GLY A 111 22.13 16.77 -1.97
CA GLY A 111 22.00 17.04 -3.41
C GLY A 111 21.60 15.83 -4.25
N ALA A 112 22.11 15.76 -5.50
CA ALA A 112 21.87 14.70 -6.48
C ALA A 112 20.37 14.33 -6.60
N ALA A 113 19.55 15.26 -7.07
CA ALA A 113 18.09 15.15 -7.07
C ALA A 113 17.49 14.93 -8.47
N THR A 114 18.26 14.44 -9.43
CA THR A 114 17.78 14.03 -10.76
C THR A 114 16.71 12.92 -10.59
N VAL A 115 15.58 13.06 -11.27
CA VAL A 115 14.53 12.04 -11.24
C VAL A 115 14.94 10.88 -12.14
N VAL A 116 14.95 9.68 -11.54
CA VAL A 116 15.28 8.43 -12.23
C VAL A 116 14.14 7.43 -12.06
N ASP A 117 14.03 6.48 -13.00
CA ASP A 117 13.13 5.33 -12.88
C ASP A 117 13.69 4.26 -11.93
N GLN A 118 12.96 3.15 -11.78
CA GLN A 118 13.38 2.03 -10.92
C GLN A 118 14.66 1.33 -11.42
N THR A 119 15.07 1.54 -12.68
CA THR A 119 16.31 1.01 -13.26
C THR A 119 17.49 1.95 -13.09
N GLY A 120 17.26 3.16 -12.53
CA GLY A 120 18.27 4.21 -12.37
C GLY A 120 18.47 5.07 -13.63
N GLN A 121 17.62 4.91 -14.66
CA GLN A 121 17.68 5.74 -15.85
C GLN A 121 16.94 7.06 -15.65
N LYS A 122 17.46 8.13 -16.25
CA LYS A 122 16.89 9.47 -16.18
C LYS A 122 15.53 9.49 -16.90
N VAL A 123 14.47 9.88 -16.18
CA VAL A 123 13.13 10.00 -16.76
C VAL A 123 12.99 11.22 -17.66
N GLY A 124 11.90 11.28 -18.43
CA GLY A 124 11.66 12.32 -19.43
C GLY A 124 11.69 13.76 -18.90
N GLU A 125 11.93 14.72 -19.78
CA GLU A 125 12.16 16.15 -19.46
C GLU A 125 11.01 16.79 -18.65
N LYS A 126 9.77 16.34 -18.82
CA LYS A 126 8.62 16.83 -18.05
C LYS A 126 8.84 16.68 -16.54
N TYR A 127 9.32 15.52 -16.10
CA TYR A 127 9.61 15.25 -14.69
C TYR A 127 10.85 15.98 -14.19
N GLN A 128 11.88 16.07 -15.03
CA GLN A 128 13.07 16.85 -14.71
C GLN A 128 12.73 18.33 -14.54
N SER A 129 11.91 18.90 -15.44
CA SER A 129 11.44 20.28 -15.35
C SER A 129 10.61 20.53 -14.09
N TYR A 130 9.72 19.59 -13.76
CA TYR A 130 8.94 19.66 -12.52
C TYR A 130 9.85 19.67 -11.29
N MET A 131 10.80 18.73 -11.20
CA MET A 131 11.69 18.62 -10.05
C MET A 131 12.61 19.85 -9.94
N ARG A 132 13.13 20.38 -11.06
CA ARG A 132 13.88 21.65 -11.05
C ARG A 132 13.06 22.80 -10.47
N SER A 133 11.78 22.90 -10.86
CA SER A 133 10.88 23.92 -10.35
C SER A 133 10.62 23.74 -8.85
N GLU A 134 10.38 22.52 -8.39
CA GLU A 134 10.18 22.20 -6.98
C GLU A 134 11.41 22.59 -6.14
N MET A 135 12.59 22.23 -6.59
CA MET A 135 13.84 22.55 -5.89
C MET A 135 14.12 24.06 -5.83
N ARG A 136 13.92 24.78 -6.95
CA ARG A 136 14.09 26.23 -6.99
C ARG A 136 13.11 26.96 -6.10
N SER A 137 11.79 26.68 -6.25
CA SER A 137 10.74 27.36 -5.48
C SER A 137 10.87 27.11 -3.99
N THR A 138 11.28 25.89 -3.60
CA THR A 138 11.55 25.54 -2.21
C THR A 138 12.76 26.29 -1.66
N ALA A 139 13.85 26.35 -2.41
CA ALA A 139 15.04 27.08 -2.04
C ALA A 139 14.77 28.60 -1.94
N GLU A 140 14.05 29.16 -2.91
CA GLU A 140 13.65 30.58 -2.95
C GLU A 140 12.85 30.98 -1.71
N ARG A 141 11.83 30.19 -1.37
CA ARG A 141 10.98 30.45 -0.21
C ARG A 141 11.76 30.50 1.12
N ASN A 142 12.80 29.69 1.24
CA ASN A 142 13.66 29.62 2.43
C ASN A 142 14.94 30.48 2.30
N GLY A 143 15.01 31.38 1.30
CA GLY A 143 16.12 32.33 1.11
C GLY A 143 17.45 31.67 0.76
N ARG A 144 17.42 30.48 0.12
CA ARG A 144 18.60 29.75 -0.32
C ARG A 144 18.88 29.96 -1.81
N ARG A 145 20.08 29.61 -2.26
CA ARG A 145 20.51 29.76 -3.65
C ARG A 145 19.73 28.82 -4.58
N THR A 146 18.92 29.41 -5.44
CA THR A 146 18.06 28.68 -6.39
C THR A 146 18.84 27.99 -7.50
N ASP A 147 19.95 28.61 -7.95
CA ASP A 147 20.86 28.04 -8.96
C ASP A 147 21.55 26.75 -8.47
N ILE A 148 21.95 26.68 -7.20
CA ILE A 148 22.50 25.45 -6.61
C ILE A 148 21.41 24.37 -6.48
N ALA A 149 20.20 24.77 -6.03
CA ALA A 149 19.08 23.83 -5.93
C ALA A 149 18.68 23.26 -7.30
N GLU A 150 18.72 24.07 -8.37
CA GLU A 150 18.52 23.62 -9.74
C GLU A 150 19.63 22.69 -10.21
N GLY A 151 20.88 23.01 -9.93
CA GLY A 151 22.04 22.18 -10.29
C GLY A 151 22.12 20.83 -9.55
N MET A 152 21.33 20.63 -8.49
CA MET A 152 21.14 19.30 -7.88
C MET A 152 20.31 18.38 -8.76
N VAL A 153 19.50 18.93 -9.70
CA VAL A 153 18.64 18.18 -10.63
C VAL A 153 19.23 18.14 -12.03
N ASP A 154 19.81 19.28 -12.48
CA ASP A 154 20.25 19.51 -13.86
C ASP A 154 21.77 19.68 -13.95
N GLU A 155 22.42 18.74 -14.59
CA GLU A 155 23.87 18.75 -14.82
C GLU A 155 24.37 19.87 -15.75
N ARG A 156 23.45 20.54 -16.49
CA ARG A 156 23.78 21.67 -17.37
C ARG A 156 24.02 22.97 -16.61
N VAL A 157 23.66 23.02 -15.33
CA VAL A 157 23.87 24.20 -14.49
C VAL A 157 25.36 24.33 -14.14
N VAL A 158 25.97 25.46 -14.52
CA VAL A 158 27.34 25.76 -14.23
C VAL A 158 27.46 26.78 -13.10
N ILE A 159 28.19 26.41 -12.05
CA ILE A 159 28.49 27.33 -10.94
C ILE A 159 30.03 27.45 -10.82
N PRO A 160 30.58 28.62 -11.14
CA PRO A 160 32.03 28.82 -11.07
C PRO A 160 32.59 28.47 -9.69
N GLY A 161 33.63 27.64 -9.69
CA GLY A 161 34.29 27.19 -8.47
C GLY A 161 33.58 26.07 -7.69
N LEU A 162 32.47 25.53 -8.23
CA LEU A 162 31.75 24.40 -7.64
C LEU A 162 31.55 23.25 -8.65
N VAL A 163 30.91 23.51 -9.80
CA VAL A 163 30.55 22.47 -10.76
C VAL A 163 30.60 22.99 -12.20
N ASP A 164 31.04 22.11 -13.12
CA ASP A 164 30.95 22.29 -14.57
C ASP A 164 29.63 21.71 -15.13
N SER A 165 29.39 21.87 -16.44
CA SER A 165 28.16 21.45 -17.14
C SER A 165 28.00 19.93 -17.36
N THR A 166 28.76 19.11 -16.68
CA THR A 166 28.75 17.65 -16.87
C THR A 166 28.47 16.88 -15.59
N LYS A 167 28.22 17.59 -14.47
CA LYS A 167 28.08 16.97 -13.16
C LYS A 167 26.89 17.54 -12.38
N LEU A 168 26.20 16.67 -11.70
CA LEU A 168 25.18 17.07 -10.73
C LEU A 168 25.82 17.63 -9.47
N ILE A 169 25.16 18.61 -8.86
CA ILE A 169 25.59 19.16 -7.59
C ILE A 169 25.22 18.20 -6.45
N THR A 170 26.24 17.79 -5.71
CA THR A 170 26.12 17.17 -4.38
C THR A 170 27.11 17.89 -3.49
N LEU A 171 26.60 18.60 -2.50
CA LEU A 171 27.43 19.39 -1.59
C LEU A 171 27.85 18.55 -0.38
N THR A 172 29.11 18.68 -0.01
CA THR A 172 29.58 18.29 1.33
C THR A 172 29.04 19.28 2.38
N SER A 173 29.12 18.93 3.66
CA SER A 173 28.71 19.83 4.75
C SER A 173 29.39 21.19 4.70
N GLU A 174 30.69 21.22 4.40
CA GLU A 174 31.50 22.45 4.29
C GLU A 174 31.09 23.30 3.09
N GLU A 175 30.86 22.68 1.94
CA GLU A 175 30.37 23.36 0.73
C GLU A 175 28.95 23.91 0.96
N ALA A 176 28.07 23.12 1.56
CA ALA A 176 26.71 23.55 1.86
C ALA A 176 26.69 24.78 2.78
N TYR A 177 27.57 24.84 3.77
CA TYR A 177 27.73 25.99 4.62
C TYR A 177 28.35 27.20 3.87
N LYS A 178 29.43 26.97 3.14
CA LYS A 178 30.11 28.00 2.33
C LYS A 178 29.18 28.66 1.33
N TYR A 179 28.33 27.89 0.65
CA TYR A 179 27.36 28.39 -0.34
C TYR A 179 26.00 28.78 0.24
N LYS A 180 25.86 28.82 1.58
CA LYS A 180 24.62 29.19 2.30
C LYS A 180 23.41 28.30 1.99
N MET A 181 23.67 27.05 1.64
CA MET A 181 22.64 26.01 1.54
C MET A 181 22.35 25.39 2.90
N ALA A 182 23.34 25.32 3.80
CA ALA A 182 23.17 24.99 5.20
C ALA A 182 23.39 26.21 6.09
N ASP A 183 22.69 26.30 7.22
CA ASP A 183 22.80 27.39 8.19
C ASP A 183 24.02 27.19 9.10
N THR A 184 24.37 25.94 9.41
CA THR A 184 25.53 25.61 10.25
C THR A 184 25.99 24.15 10.09
N VAL A 185 27.21 23.86 10.52
CA VAL A 185 27.77 22.51 10.58
C VAL A 185 28.06 22.18 12.04
N ILE A 186 27.43 21.14 12.57
CA ILE A 186 27.48 20.79 13.99
C ILE A 186 27.55 19.26 14.15
N THR A 187 28.46 18.78 14.98
CA THR A 187 28.71 17.36 15.20
C THR A 187 27.66 16.72 16.11
N ASN A 188 27.29 17.41 17.19
CA ASN A 188 26.41 16.82 18.22
C ASN A 188 25.00 17.42 18.17
N PHE A 189 23.98 16.58 18.23
CA PHE A 189 22.58 17.02 18.23
C PHE A 189 22.25 18.01 19.36
N LYS A 190 22.82 17.84 20.54
CA LYS A 190 22.60 18.77 21.67
C LYS A 190 23.09 20.19 21.37
N ASP A 191 24.15 20.32 20.58
CA ASP A 191 24.69 21.62 20.19
C ASP A 191 23.79 22.31 19.17
N VAL A 192 23.02 21.56 18.38
CA VAL A 192 22.00 22.09 17.46
C VAL A 192 20.94 22.87 18.23
N LEU A 193 20.42 22.28 19.31
CA LEU A 193 19.42 22.96 20.14
C LEU A 193 19.95 24.26 20.72
N SER A 194 21.21 24.26 21.13
CA SER A 194 21.87 25.46 21.65
C SER A 194 22.04 26.56 20.58
N ALA A 195 22.36 26.19 19.34
CA ALA A 195 22.54 27.11 18.23
C ALA A 195 21.26 27.87 17.85
N PHE A 196 20.09 27.30 18.11
CA PHE A 196 18.78 27.90 17.80
C PHE A 196 18.03 28.40 19.06
N ASN A 197 18.74 28.71 20.15
CA ASN A 197 18.17 29.17 21.42
C ASN A 197 17.18 28.17 22.06
N LEU A 198 17.35 26.88 21.79
CA LEU A 198 16.54 25.77 22.33
C LEU A 198 17.30 24.99 23.41
N LYS A 199 18.32 25.59 24.01
CA LYS A 199 19.10 24.97 25.09
C LYS A 199 18.17 24.61 26.25
N ASN A 200 18.28 23.37 26.73
CA ASN A 200 17.44 22.79 27.78
C ASN A 200 15.95 22.61 27.37
N ALA A 201 15.61 22.66 26.10
CA ALA A 201 14.28 22.27 25.65
C ALA A 201 14.01 20.79 25.98
N GLU A 202 12.77 20.47 26.28
CA GLU A 202 12.32 19.09 26.39
C GLU A 202 12.26 18.47 24.99
N GLU A 203 12.95 17.33 24.81
CA GLU A 203 12.96 16.60 23.54
C GLU A 203 11.84 15.56 23.56
N VAL A 204 10.83 15.76 22.69
CA VAL A 204 9.74 14.81 22.47
C VAL A 204 10.03 14.05 21.20
N SER A 205 10.51 12.81 21.32
CA SER A 205 10.80 11.95 20.18
C SER A 205 9.52 11.29 19.71
N ILE A 206 9.15 11.54 18.44
CA ILE A 206 7.99 10.94 17.80
C ILE A 206 8.48 9.91 16.78
N THR A 207 7.98 8.70 16.91
CA THR A 207 8.21 7.60 15.95
C THR A 207 6.93 7.28 15.19
N SER A 208 7.04 6.52 14.10
CA SER A 208 5.86 5.97 13.44
C SER A 208 5.03 5.14 14.42
N ASN A 209 3.73 5.16 14.28
CA ASN A 209 2.84 4.29 15.05
C ASN A 209 2.57 2.99 14.27
N TRP A 210 2.04 1.99 15.00
CA TRP A 210 1.76 0.68 14.40
C TRP A 210 0.83 0.74 13.17
N ALA A 211 -0.11 1.69 13.13
CA ALA A 211 -1.04 1.82 12.01
C ALA A 211 -0.33 2.39 10.75
N GLU A 212 0.56 3.38 10.95
CA GLU A 212 1.42 3.92 9.88
C GLU A 212 2.35 2.84 9.32
N ASP A 213 2.94 2.01 10.21
CA ASP A 213 3.81 0.91 9.80
C ASP A 213 3.03 -0.17 9.02
N VAL A 214 1.81 -0.51 9.45
CA VAL A 214 0.92 -1.43 8.72
C VAL A 214 0.54 -0.87 7.35
N VAL A 215 0.12 0.40 7.27
CA VAL A 215 -0.21 1.04 5.99
C VAL A 215 1.00 1.05 5.06
N ARG A 216 2.18 1.38 5.57
CA ARG A 216 3.44 1.35 4.84
C ARG A 216 3.76 -0.06 4.31
N PHE A 217 3.61 -1.07 5.15
CA PHE A 217 3.81 -2.47 4.77
C PHE A 217 2.84 -2.91 3.67
N LEU A 218 1.54 -2.64 3.82
CA LEU A 218 0.50 -3.04 2.86
C LEU A 218 0.67 -2.37 1.49
N ASN A 219 1.23 -1.16 1.43
CA ASN A 219 1.49 -0.43 0.19
C ASN A 219 2.86 -0.72 -0.45
N ASN A 220 3.66 -1.60 0.16
CA ASN A 220 4.84 -2.13 -0.53
C ASN A 220 4.40 -2.80 -1.85
N PRO A 221 5.03 -2.52 -3.01
CA PRO A 221 4.59 -3.04 -4.31
C PRO A 221 4.45 -4.56 -4.37
N ILE A 222 5.30 -5.30 -3.66
CA ILE A 222 5.23 -6.76 -3.58
C ILE A 222 4.00 -7.19 -2.77
N ILE A 223 3.79 -6.58 -1.60
CA ILE A 223 2.68 -6.92 -0.70
C ILE A 223 1.35 -6.55 -1.33
N SER A 224 1.23 -5.38 -1.94
CA SER A 224 0.01 -4.95 -2.65
C SER A 224 -0.31 -5.89 -3.82
N SER A 225 0.70 -6.36 -4.57
CA SER A 225 0.50 -7.37 -5.62
C SER A 225 0.00 -8.70 -5.06
N ILE A 226 0.52 -9.13 -3.91
CA ILE A 226 0.05 -10.33 -3.21
C ILE A 226 -1.39 -10.16 -2.72
N LEU A 227 -1.75 -8.99 -2.18
CA LEU A 227 -3.13 -8.71 -1.77
C LEU A 227 -4.10 -8.76 -2.95
N ILE A 228 -3.74 -8.15 -4.09
CA ILE A 228 -4.51 -8.22 -5.33
C ILE A 228 -4.64 -9.67 -5.81
N MET A 229 -3.54 -10.43 -5.81
CA MET A 229 -3.53 -11.84 -6.19
C MET A 229 -4.46 -12.69 -5.30
N ILE A 230 -4.37 -12.55 -3.98
CA ILE A 230 -5.24 -13.25 -3.02
C ILE A 230 -6.70 -12.82 -3.22
N GLY A 231 -6.93 -11.53 -3.48
CA GLY A 231 -8.24 -10.98 -3.78
C GLY A 231 -8.90 -11.66 -4.97
N PHE A 232 -8.24 -11.66 -6.11
CA PHE A 232 -8.72 -12.31 -7.32
C PHE A 232 -8.87 -13.82 -7.14
N PHE A 233 -7.85 -14.47 -6.59
CA PHE A 233 -7.88 -15.91 -6.35
C PHE A 233 -9.06 -16.30 -5.45
N GLY A 234 -9.28 -15.59 -4.36
CA GLY A 234 -10.37 -15.82 -3.42
C GLY A 234 -11.74 -15.64 -4.06
N LEU A 235 -11.96 -14.54 -4.80
CA LEU A 235 -13.21 -14.31 -5.52
C LEU A 235 -13.45 -15.34 -6.62
N MET A 236 -12.43 -15.70 -7.39
CA MET A 236 -12.54 -16.74 -8.43
C MET A 236 -12.84 -18.13 -7.84
N ALA A 237 -12.23 -18.48 -6.72
CA ALA A 237 -12.48 -19.73 -6.03
C ALA A 237 -13.91 -19.80 -5.49
N GLU A 238 -14.45 -18.69 -4.98
CA GLU A 238 -15.81 -18.56 -4.48
C GLU A 238 -16.85 -18.79 -5.57
N ILE A 239 -16.64 -18.28 -6.78
CA ILE A 239 -17.53 -18.50 -7.95
C ILE A 239 -17.72 -20.01 -8.25
N LYS A 240 -16.74 -20.84 -7.89
CA LYS A 240 -16.77 -22.29 -8.15
C LYS A 240 -17.34 -23.12 -6.99
N THR A 241 -17.58 -22.50 -5.85
CA THR A 241 -18.11 -23.18 -4.65
C THR A 241 -19.55 -22.77 -4.41
N PRO A 242 -20.47 -23.70 -4.09
CA PRO A 242 -21.85 -23.33 -3.80
C PRO A 242 -21.95 -22.62 -2.42
N GLY A 243 -22.52 -21.42 -2.40
CA GLY A 243 -22.67 -20.58 -1.22
C GLY A 243 -21.44 -19.67 -0.99
N TRP A 244 -21.51 -18.80 0.04
CA TRP A 244 -20.41 -17.92 0.43
C TRP A 244 -19.51 -18.63 1.45
N GLY A 245 -18.21 -18.70 1.19
CA GLY A 245 -17.24 -19.44 1.99
C GLY A 245 -16.00 -18.69 2.38
N VAL A 246 -14.99 -19.46 2.82
CA VAL A 246 -13.70 -18.94 3.31
C VAL A 246 -12.91 -18.26 2.21
N ALA A 247 -12.97 -18.79 0.98
CA ALA A 247 -12.21 -18.25 -0.15
C ALA A 247 -12.63 -16.82 -0.51
N GLY A 248 -13.94 -16.58 -0.70
CA GLY A 248 -14.49 -15.27 -0.98
C GLY A 248 -14.25 -14.27 0.16
N THR A 249 -14.41 -14.72 1.39
CA THR A 249 -14.14 -13.89 2.58
C THR A 249 -12.67 -13.48 2.63
N THR A 250 -11.73 -14.39 2.39
CA THR A 250 -10.30 -14.08 2.37
C THR A 250 -9.95 -13.12 1.24
N GLY A 251 -10.53 -13.33 0.04
CA GLY A 251 -10.36 -12.43 -1.08
C GLY A 251 -10.88 -11.02 -0.80
N LEU A 252 -12.06 -10.92 -0.18
CA LEU A 252 -12.65 -9.64 0.18
C LEU A 252 -11.82 -8.90 1.24
N ILE A 253 -11.32 -9.60 2.26
CA ILE A 253 -10.42 -9.02 3.27
C ILE A 253 -9.14 -8.49 2.60
N ALA A 254 -8.51 -9.26 1.71
CA ALA A 254 -7.30 -8.83 1.01
C ALA A 254 -7.53 -7.56 0.18
N LEU A 255 -8.63 -7.48 -0.58
CA LEU A 255 -8.96 -6.28 -1.36
C LEU A 255 -9.35 -5.10 -0.47
N THR A 256 -10.02 -5.33 0.66
CA THR A 256 -10.32 -4.28 1.64
C THR A 256 -9.04 -3.70 2.25
N LEU A 257 -8.05 -4.54 2.57
CA LEU A 257 -6.74 -4.08 3.04
C LEU A 257 -6.00 -3.29 1.95
N PHE A 258 -6.04 -3.75 0.70
CA PHE A 258 -5.45 -3.05 -0.43
C PHE A 258 -6.07 -1.65 -0.63
N PHE A 259 -7.39 -1.56 -0.77
CA PHE A 259 -8.06 -0.27 -0.98
C PHE A 259 -7.99 0.63 0.26
N GLY A 260 -8.11 0.08 1.46
CA GLY A 260 -8.04 0.82 2.71
C GLY A 260 -6.67 1.48 2.90
N SER A 261 -5.59 0.73 2.67
CA SER A 261 -4.23 1.28 2.75
C SER A 261 -3.95 2.29 1.64
N SER A 262 -4.41 2.03 0.41
CA SER A 262 -4.29 2.95 -0.72
C SER A 262 -5.06 4.25 -0.48
N TYR A 263 -6.23 4.19 0.16
CA TYR A 263 -7.01 5.37 0.52
C TYR A 263 -6.29 6.25 1.55
N VAL A 264 -5.71 5.65 2.59
CA VAL A 264 -4.94 6.39 3.61
C VAL A 264 -3.76 7.14 2.99
N LEU A 265 -3.11 6.56 1.97
CA LEU A 265 -1.99 7.16 1.26
C LEU A 265 -2.41 8.07 0.08
N GLN A 266 -3.71 8.35 -0.06
CA GLN A 266 -4.27 9.15 -1.16
C GLN A 266 -3.94 8.61 -2.57
N LEU A 267 -3.67 7.30 -2.67
CA LEU A 267 -3.52 6.59 -3.94
C LEU A 267 -4.86 6.20 -4.52
N ALA A 268 -5.83 5.86 -3.68
CA ALA A 268 -7.21 5.63 -4.07
C ALA A 268 -8.11 6.74 -3.50
N SER A 269 -9.06 7.19 -4.31
CA SER A 269 -10.13 8.09 -3.88
C SER A 269 -11.40 7.29 -3.55
N ILE A 270 -12.43 7.98 -3.10
CA ILE A 270 -13.76 7.37 -2.88
C ILE A 270 -14.31 6.78 -4.19
N LEU A 271 -13.94 7.35 -5.34
CA LEU A 271 -14.42 6.87 -6.65
C LEU A 271 -13.97 5.42 -6.93
N GLU A 272 -12.68 5.11 -6.74
CA GLU A 272 -12.15 3.75 -6.96
C GLU A 272 -12.80 2.75 -6.01
N ILE A 273 -13.03 3.14 -4.75
CA ILE A 273 -13.71 2.31 -3.76
C ILE A 273 -15.18 2.05 -4.18
N LEU A 274 -15.88 3.08 -4.66
CA LEU A 274 -17.26 2.94 -5.16
C LEU A 274 -17.32 2.06 -6.40
N LEU A 275 -16.41 2.23 -7.35
CA LEU A 275 -16.31 1.36 -8.52
C LEU A 275 -16.09 -0.10 -8.14
N PHE A 276 -15.21 -0.34 -7.16
CA PHE A 276 -15.00 -1.68 -6.61
C PHE A 276 -16.26 -2.26 -5.97
N LEU A 277 -16.94 -1.49 -5.12
CA LEU A 277 -18.16 -1.95 -4.43
C LEU A 277 -19.31 -2.22 -5.42
N ILE A 278 -19.50 -1.38 -6.42
CA ILE A 278 -20.48 -1.58 -7.49
C ILE A 278 -20.13 -2.84 -8.28
N GLY A 279 -18.87 -2.99 -8.68
CA GLY A 279 -18.39 -4.16 -9.40
C GLY A 279 -18.60 -5.46 -8.61
N LEU A 280 -18.28 -5.44 -7.31
CA LEU A 280 -18.51 -6.56 -6.40
C LEU A 280 -20.01 -6.86 -6.26
N GLY A 281 -20.85 -5.84 -6.09
CA GLY A 281 -22.31 -5.98 -6.01
C GLY A 281 -22.90 -6.62 -7.26
N LEU A 282 -22.47 -6.19 -8.46
CA LEU A 282 -22.88 -6.80 -9.71
C LEU A 282 -22.44 -8.26 -9.83
N LEU A 283 -21.20 -8.56 -9.40
CA LEU A 283 -20.67 -9.92 -9.43
C LEU A 283 -21.46 -10.84 -8.46
N VAL A 284 -21.76 -10.37 -7.25
CA VAL A 284 -22.56 -11.09 -6.28
C VAL A 284 -23.99 -11.32 -6.81
N THR A 285 -24.61 -10.30 -7.41
CA THR A 285 -25.94 -10.41 -8.01
C THR A 285 -25.96 -11.47 -9.11
N GLU A 286 -24.95 -11.50 -9.96
CA GLU A 286 -24.81 -12.50 -11.04
C GLU A 286 -24.69 -13.92 -10.48
N ILE A 287 -23.88 -14.11 -9.45
CA ILE A 287 -23.63 -15.45 -8.89
C ILE A 287 -24.84 -16.02 -8.15
N PHE A 288 -25.57 -15.16 -7.40
CA PHE A 288 -26.60 -15.62 -6.46
C PHE A 288 -28.04 -15.38 -6.92
N ILE A 289 -28.27 -14.44 -7.84
CA ILE A 289 -29.62 -14.01 -8.24
C ILE A 289 -29.93 -14.32 -9.68
N ILE A 290 -28.95 -14.10 -10.61
CA ILE A 290 -29.16 -14.26 -12.05
C ILE A 290 -28.70 -15.67 -12.46
N PRO A 291 -29.58 -16.53 -13.03
CA PRO A 291 -29.17 -17.85 -13.47
C PRO A 291 -28.32 -17.74 -14.75
N GLY A 292 -27.06 -18.20 -14.67
CA GLY A 292 -26.08 -18.15 -15.77
C GLY A 292 -25.08 -17.02 -15.57
N PHE A 293 -24.08 -16.92 -16.46
CA PHE A 293 -23.07 -15.85 -16.46
C PHE A 293 -23.34 -14.88 -17.62
N GLY A 294 -23.78 -13.66 -17.30
CA GLY A 294 -24.24 -12.68 -18.27
C GLY A 294 -23.60 -11.30 -18.14
N ILE A 295 -24.34 -10.27 -18.52
CA ILE A 295 -23.84 -8.89 -18.63
C ILE A 295 -23.43 -8.31 -17.28
N ALA A 296 -24.20 -8.61 -16.20
CA ALA A 296 -23.88 -8.07 -14.88
C ALA A 296 -22.57 -8.62 -14.34
N GLY A 297 -22.28 -9.92 -14.55
CA GLY A 297 -21.02 -10.53 -14.17
C GLY A 297 -19.82 -9.95 -14.92
N ILE A 298 -19.95 -9.77 -16.24
CA ILE A 298 -18.90 -9.14 -17.05
C ILE A 298 -18.67 -7.68 -16.60
N ALA A 299 -19.73 -6.90 -16.44
CA ALA A 299 -19.62 -5.51 -15.96
C ALA A 299 -19.00 -5.44 -14.58
N GLY A 300 -19.36 -6.35 -13.66
CA GLY A 300 -18.78 -6.46 -12.34
C GLY A 300 -17.28 -6.70 -12.38
N ILE A 301 -16.83 -7.66 -13.18
CA ILE A 301 -15.39 -7.95 -13.39
C ILE A 301 -14.68 -6.72 -13.95
N VAL A 302 -15.20 -6.08 -14.99
CA VAL A 302 -14.59 -4.89 -15.61
C VAL A 302 -14.45 -3.76 -14.58
N LEU A 303 -15.46 -3.51 -13.76
CA LEU A 303 -15.42 -2.46 -12.74
C LEU A 303 -14.41 -2.79 -11.64
N ILE A 304 -14.29 -4.04 -11.18
CA ILE A 304 -13.28 -4.47 -10.21
C ILE A 304 -11.87 -4.24 -10.78
N PHE A 305 -11.61 -4.65 -12.03
CA PHE A 305 -10.33 -4.42 -12.69
C PHE A 305 -10.01 -2.93 -12.84
N ALA A 306 -10.99 -2.16 -13.31
CA ALA A 306 -10.84 -0.72 -13.50
C ALA A 306 -10.54 -0.01 -12.15
N SER A 307 -11.23 -0.37 -11.07
CA SER A 307 -11.00 0.22 -9.76
C SER A 307 -9.60 -0.06 -9.22
N ILE A 308 -9.11 -1.31 -9.33
CA ILE A 308 -7.75 -1.68 -8.90
C ILE A 308 -6.71 -0.98 -9.77
N PHE A 309 -6.92 -0.97 -11.10
CA PHE A 309 -6.00 -0.30 -12.03
C PHE A 309 -5.89 1.20 -11.73
N LEU A 310 -7.00 1.89 -11.54
CA LEU A 310 -7.01 3.31 -11.18
C LEU A 310 -6.34 3.57 -9.82
N SER A 311 -6.58 2.70 -8.83
CA SER A 311 -5.89 2.78 -7.53
C SER A 311 -4.38 2.60 -7.64
N LEU A 312 -3.89 1.75 -8.55
CA LEU A 312 -2.46 1.57 -8.81
C LEU A 312 -1.83 2.78 -9.51
N LEU A 313 -2.58 3.49 -10.34
CA LEU A 313 -2.13 4.75 -10.96
C LEU A 313 -2.00 5.87 -9.93
N GLY A 314 -2.85 5.86 -8.90
CA GLY A 314 -2.90 6.88 -7.87
C GLY A 314 -3.51 8.22 -8.34
N SER A 315 -3.83 9.08 -7.38
CA SER A 315 -4.40 10.42 -7.63
C SER A 315 -3.31 11.43 -8.02
N LYS A 316 -2.61 11.18 -9.13
CA LYS A 316 -1.51 12.04 -9.57
C LYS A 316 -1.97 13.05 -10.61
N PRO A 317 -1.45 14.29 -10.58
CA PRO A 317 -1.81 15.32 -11.56
C PRO A 317 -1.33 15.00 -12.98
N PHE A 318 -0.38 14.05 -13.13
CA PHE A 318 0.18 13.64 -14.41
C PHE A 318 0.31 12.12 -14.45
N ILE A 319 -0.47 11.49 -15.29
CA ILE A 319 -0.36 10.07 -15.63
C ILE A 319 0.54 9.99 -16.87
N ASP A 320 1.61 9.23 -16.80
CA ASP A 320 2.44 8.92 -17.96
C ASP A 320 2.42 7.44 -18.33
N MET A 321 3.00 7.12 -19.48
CA MET A 321 3.00 5.75 -20.01
C MET A 321 3.83 4.79 -19.15
N GLU A 322 4.82 5.26 -18.41
CA GLU A 322 5.61 4.43 -17.51
C GLU A 322 4.77 3.96 -16.32
N MET A 323 4.04 4.87 -15.65
CA MET A 323 3.11 4.52 -14.58
C MET A 323 2.02 3.56 -15.04
N VAL A 324 1.45 3.81 -16.23
CA VAL A 324 0.47 2.92 -16.86
C VAL A 324 1.07 1.53 -17.09
N SER A 325 2.31 1.46 -17.59
CA SER A 325 3.02 0.20 -17.84
C SER A 325 3.26 -0.58 -16.54
N ILE A 326 3.72 0.09 -15.48
CA ILE A 326 3.94 -0.52 -14.17
C ILE A 326 2.63 -1.06 -13.59
N ALA A 327 1.56 -0.27 -13.63
CA ALA A 327 0.24 -0.69 -13.15
C ALA A 327 -0.29 -1.91 -13.94
N ILE A 328 -0.11 -1.93 -15.27
CA ILE A 328 -0.47 -3.06 -16.12
C ILE A 328 0.35 -4.30 -15.76
N ILE A 329 1.67 -4.17 -15.60
CA ILE A 329 2.56 -5.29 -15.25
C ILE A 329 2.18 -5.85 -13.87
N GLN A 330 1.94 -4.98 -12.89
CA GLN A 330 1.58 -5.39 -11.54
C GLN A 330 0.22 -6.10 -11.52
N LEU A 331 -0.80 -5.55 -12.18
CA LEU A 331 -2.14 -6.13 -12.26
C LEU A 331 -2.13 -7.44 -13.04
N SER A 332 -1.48 -7.47 -14.21
CA SER A 332 -1.38 -8.66 -15.05
C SER A 332 -0.57 -9.77 -14.36
N GLY A 333 0.51 -9.41 -13.66
CA GLY A 333 1.30 -10.34 -12.86
C GLY A 333 0.47 -10.96 -11.73
N ALA A 334 -0.23 -10.13 -10.94
CA ALA A 334 -1.10 -10.62 -9.88
C ALA A 334 -2.19 -11.56 -10.41
N MET A 335 -2.81 -11.21 -11.55
CA MET A 335 -3.82 -12.04 -12.21
C MET A 335 -3.23 -13.37 -12.73
N LEU A 336 -2.06 -13.34 -13.36
CA LEU A 336 -1.38 -14.54 -13.84
C LEU A 336 -1.08 -15.51 -12.68
N PHE A 337 -0.54 -14.99 -11.59
CA PHE A 337 -0.27 -15.81 -10.39
C PHE A 337 -1.56 -16.32 -9.74
N ALA A 338 -2.65 -15.55 -9.74
CA ALA A 338 -3.96 -16.01 -9.27
C ALA A 338 -4.50 -17.16 -10.13
N LEU A 339 -4.39 -17.06 -11.47
CA LEU A 339 -4.80 -18.12 -12.41
C LEU A 339 -3.95 -19.39 -12.24
N LEU A 340 -2.63 -19.25 -12.11
CA LEU A 340 -1.73 -20.36 -11.84
C LEU A 340 -2.04 -21.04 -10.50
N GLY A 341 -2.29 -20.25 -9.45
CA GLY A 341 -2.73 -20.74 -8.15
C GLY A 341 -4.04 -21.52 -8.25
N MET A 342 -5.02 -21.00 -9.01
CA MET A 342 -6.30 -21.66 -9.25
C MET A 342 -6.10 -22.99 -10.01
N PHE A 343 -5.26 -23.01 -11.03
CA PHE A 343 -4.93 -24.24 -11.77
C PHE A 343 -4.30 -25.31 -10.85
N VAL A 344 -3.34 -24.90 -10.01
CA VAL A 344 -2.71 -25.79 -9.03
C VAL A 344 -3.74 -26.30 -8.02
N LEU A 345 -4.61 -25.41 -7.53
CA LEU A 345 -5.65 -25.74 -6.58
C LEU A 345 -6.62 -26.79 -7.15
N VAL A 346 -7.17 -26.55 -8.34
CA VAL A 346 -8.11 -27.47 -9.00
C VAL A 346 -7.46 -28.83 -9.32
N LYS A 347 -6.17 -28.84 -9.68
CA LYS A 347 -5.47 -30.08 -10.07
C LYS A 347 -5.01 -30.92 -8.87
N TYR A 348 -4.56 -30.29 -7.79
CA TYR A 348 -3.86 -30.97 -6.71
C TYR A 348 -4.66 -31.08 -5.40
N ILE A 349 -5.52 -30.12 -5.08
CA ILE A 349 -6.29 -30.14 -3.83
C ILE A 349 -7.25 -31.34 -3.74
N PRO A 350 -7.99 -31.74 -4.79
CA PRO A 350 -8.86 -32.92 -4.71
C PRO A 350 -8.12 -34.22 -4.36
N LYS A 351 -6.80 -34.24 -4.54
CA LYS A 351 -5.95 -35.39 -4.21
C LYS A 351 -5.30 -35.30 -2.82
N SER A 352 -5.53 -34.21 -2.11
CA SER A 352 -4.90 -33.93 -0.82
C SER A 352 -5.71 -34.58 0.33
N SER A 353 -4.99 -35.13 1.32
CA SER A 353 -5.59 -35.65 2.55
C SER A 353 -6.33 -34.58 3.38
N ILE A 354 -5.95 -33.31 3.20
CA ILE A 354 -6.60 -32.17 3.85
C ILE A 354 -7.99 -31.93 3.25
N PHE A 355 -8.11 -32.02 1.93
CA PHE A 355 -9.39 -31.88 1.23
C PHE A 355 -10.36 -33.01 1.59
N ASN A 356 -9.85 -34.24 1.69
CA ASN A 356 -10.65 -35.42 2.09
C ASN A 356 -11.16 -35.34 3.56
N ARG A 357 -10.57 -34.48 4.39
CA ARG A 357 -11.07 -34.20 5.75
C ARG A 357 -12.11 -33.08 5.78
N LEU A 358 -12.08 -32.16 4.82
CA LEU A 358 -12.98 -31.03 4.73
C LEU A 358 -14.25 -31.32 3.93
N VAL A 359 -14.15 -32.23 2.97
CA VAL A 359 -15.29 -32.72 2.19
C VAL A 359 -15.73 -34.05 2.78
N LEU A 360 -16.92 -34.12 3.30
CA LEU A 360 -17.61 -35.38 3.64
C LEU A 360 -17.83 -36.17 2.33
N SER A 361 -16.81 -36.90 1.89
CA SER A 361 -16.96 -37.87 0.81
C SER A 361 -17.69 -39.09 1.37
N GLN A 362 -19.00 -38.99 1.57
CA GLN A 362 -19.84 -40.17 1.62
C GLN A 362 -19.88 -40.75 0.19
N SER A 363 -18.83 -41.47 -0.16
CA SER A 363 -18.99 -42.42 -1.27
C SER A 363 -19.79 -43.59 -0.72
N GLU A 364 -21.05 -43.73 -1.10
CA GLU A 364 -21.83 -44.91 -0.93
C GLU A 364 -21.17 -46.05 -1.72
N LYS A 365 -20.24 -46.76 -1.07
CA LYS A 365 -19.59 -47.91 -1.69
C LYS A 365 -20.56 -49.09 -1.59
N SER A 366 -20.82 -49.73 -2.72
CA SER A 366 -21.63 -50.97 -2.79
C SER A 366 -21.14 -52.02 -1.82
N GLU A 367 -19.83 -52.05 -1.52
CA GLU A 367 -19.19 -52.94 -0.54
C GLU A 367 -19.58 -52.68 0.91
N GLN A 368 -20.16 -51.54 1.21
CA GLN A 368 -20.66 -51.15 2.57
C GLN A 368 -22.16 -51.29 2.73
N GLY A 369 -22.84 -52.01 1.81
CA GLY A 369 -24.23 -52.31 1.86
C GLY A 369 -25.17 -51.22 1.33
N PHE A 370 -24.64 -50.12 0.78
CA PHE A 370 -25.41 -49.08 0.10
C PHE A 370 -25.71 -49.52 -1.33
N VAL A 371 -26.61 -50.46 -1.50
CA VAL A 371 -27.19 -50.84 -2.81
C VAL A 371 -28.65 -50.51 -2.79
N SER A 372 -29.07 -49.61 -3.66
CA SER A 372 -30.48 -49.25 -3.82
C SER A 372 -31.35 -50.41 -4.28
N TYR A 373 -30.75 -51.42 -4.87
CA TYR A 373 -31.39 -52.66 -5.27
C TYR A 373 -30.37 -53.78 -5.47
N PRO A 374 -30.52 -54.98 -4.89
CA PRO A 374 -29.64 -56.09 -5.12
C PRO A 374 -29.73 -56.48 -6.61
N SER A 375 -28.55 -56.54 -7.26
CA SER A 375 -28.45 -56.94 -8.67
C SER A 375 -28.90 -58.43 -8.78
N LYS A 376 -30.02 -58.64 -9.48
CA LYS A 376 -30.56 -60.00 -9.70
C LYS A 376 -29.94 -60.64 -10.97
N LYS A 377 -28.61 -60.52 -11.15
CA LYS A 377 -27.87 -61.13 -12.30
C LYS A 377 -28.02 -62.64 -12.35
N ASP A 378 -28.32 -63.27 -11.23
CA ASP A 378 -28.58 -64.70 -11.05
C ASP A 378 -29.89 -65.16 -11.72
N LEU A 379 -30.79 -64.25 -12.07
CA LEU A 379 -32.04 -64.51 -12.76
C LEU A 379 -31.95 -64.41 -14.28
N ILE A 380 -30.86 -63.93 -14.83
CA ILE A 380 -30.67 -63.77 -16.30
C ILE A 380 -30.71 -65.20 -16.96
N GLY A 381 -31.59 -65.35 -17.96
CA GLY A 381 -31.79 -66.61 -18.68
C GLY A 381 -32.68 -67.64 -17.97
N LYS A 382 -33.27 -67.31 -16.81
CA LYS A 382 -34.20 -68.16 -16.13
C LYS A 382 -35.63 -67.90 -16.58
N THR A 383 -36.48 -68.91 -16.53
CA THR A 383 -37.92 -68.85 -16.83
C THR A 383 -38.72 -68.91 -15.56
N GLY A 384 -39.87 -68.22 -15.54
CA GLY A 384 -40.80 -68.21 -14.40
C GLY A 384 -42.25 -68.10 -14.86
N ILE A 385 -43.16 -68.15 -13.88
CA ILE A 385 -44.60 -67.99 -14.12
C ILE A 385 -45.05 -66.64 -13.59
N ALA A 386 -45.81 -65.87 -14.39
CA ALA A 386 -46.40 -64.63 -13.95
C ALA A 386 -47.42 -64.89 -12.85
N PHE A 387 -47.18 -64.33 -11.65
CA PHE A 387 -48.01 -64.43 -10.50
C PHE A 387 -49.15 -63.37 -10.53
N THR A 388 -48.89 -62.20 -11.13
CA THR A 388 -49.86 -61.15 -11.37
C THR A 388 -49.88 -60.79 -12.85
N THR A 389 -50.94 -60.10 -13.31
CA THR A 389 -50.99 -59.52 -14.65
C THR A 389 -49.84 -58.53 -14.86
N LEU A 390 -49.06 -58.69 -15.95
CA LEU A 390 -47.94 -57.81 -16.30
C LEU A 390 -48.47 -56.73 -17.27
N ARG A 391 -48.58 -55.45 -16.78
CA ARG A 391 -49.04 -54.26 -17.59
C ARG A 391 -48.32 -52.99 -17.16
N PRO A 392 -47.18 -52.66 -17.65
CA PRO A 392 -46.03 -53.54 -17.99
C PRO A 392 -45.39 -54.16 -16.75
N GLY A 393 -45.62 -53.62 -15.56
CA GLY A 393 -45.09 -54.11 -14.28
C GLY A 393 -45.97 -55.12 -13.62
N GLY A 394 -45.37 -56.11 -12.96
CA GLY A 394 -46.04 -57.13 -12.17
C GLY A 394 -45.03 -58.02 -11.42
N THR A 395 -45.56 -59.09 -10.75
CA THR A 395 -44.71 -60.03 -10.00
C THR A 395 -44.70 -61.37 -10.72
N ALA A 396 -43.52 -61.94 -10.90
CA ALA A 396 -43.33 -63.32 -11.43
C ALA A 396 -42.68 -64.20 -10.36
N GLU A 397 -42.95 -65.47 -10.39
CA GLU A 397 -42.28 -66.47 -9.59
C GLU A 397 -41.19 -67.15 -10.46
N ILE A 398 -39.95 -66.98 -10.06
CA ILE A 398 -38.76 -67.54 -10.76
C ILE A 398 -37.94 -68.33 -9.71
N ASP A 399 -37.70 -69.60 -9.92
CA ASP A 399 -37.01 -70.50 -8.99
C ASP A 399 -37.63 -70.46 -7.56
N GLY A 400 -38.98 -70.41 -7.45
CA GLY A 400 -39.65 -70.39 -6.16
C GLY A 400 -39.58 -69.05 -5.39
N ARG A 401 -39.03 -67.98 -6.04
CA ARG A 401 -38.93 -66.63 -5.46
C ARG A 401 -39.84 -65.67 -6.23
N ARG A 402 -40.62 -64.88 -5.49
CA ARG A 402 -41.41 -63.78 -6.08
C ARG A 402 -40.50 -62.59 -6.39
N VAL A 403 -40.52 -62.16 -7.64
CA VAL A 403 -39.67 -61.08 -8.15
C VAL A 403 -40.53 -60.11 -8.91
N ASP A 404 -40.37 -58.83 -8.64
CA ASP A 404 -41.02 -57.78 -9.42
C ASP A 404 -40.31 -57.73 -10.82
N VAL A 405 -41.11 -57.79 -11.87
CA VAL A 405 -40.69 -57.81 -13.25
C VAL A 405 -41.45 -56.80 -14.08
N VAL A 406 -40.87 -56.40 -15.16
CA VAL A 406 -41.51 -55.55 -16.16
C VAL A 406 -41.48 -56.30 -17.48
N ALA A 407 -42.62 -56.43 -18.14
CA ALA A 407 -42.72 -57.03 -19.45
C ALA A 407 -42.16 -56.10 -20.53
N ASP A 408 -41.38 -56.67 -21.43
CA ASP A 408 -40.72 -55.91 -22.53
C ASP A 408 -41.71 -55.71 -23.70
N SER A 409 -42.79 -56.49 -23.73
CA SER A 409 -43.92 -56.37 -24.67
C SER A 409 -45.20 -56.85 -24.04
N GLU A 410 -46.37 -56.43 -24.55
CA GLU A 410 -47.69 -56.97 -24.16
C GLU A 410 -47.88 -58.44 -24.54
#